data_c18abdd46f8362ae123eb65117734d47
#
_entry.id   c18abdd46f8362ae123eb65117734d47
#
_cell.length_a   1.000
_cell.length_b   1.000
_cell.length_c   1.000
_cell.angle_alpha   90.00
_cell.angle_beta   90.00
_cell.angle_gamma   90.00
#
_symmetry.space_group_name_H-M   'P 1'
#
loop_
_entity.id
_entity.type
_entity.pdbx_description
1 polymer ?
#
loop_
_entity_poly.entity_id
_entity_poly.type
_entity_poly.pdbx_seq_one_letter_code
_entity_poly.pdbx_strand_id
1 'polypeptide(L)' 'MPRILANAVVDVLKPATPKTIGHFKVEVWGRAPYDYVRTYEILAKNDTIAAQQGIAKFVAEMEKMPVQGEA' A
#
# COMPACT_ATOMS: atom_id res chain seq x y z
N MET A 1 6.01 21.00 1.27
CA MET A 1 6.30 19.67 0.70
C MET A 1 5.03 19.04 0.15
N PRO A 2 5.08 18.54 -1.07
CA PRO A 2 3.90 17.86 -1.57
C PRO A 2 3.63 16.59 -0.77
N ARG A 3 2.38 16.35 -0.52
CA ARG A 3 1.94 15.17 0.20
C ARG A 3 1.69 14.05 -0.80
N ILE A 4 2.21 12.87 -0.51
CA ILE A 4 1.93 11.71 -1.34
C ILE A 4 0.56 11.18 -0.96
N LEU A 5 -0.36 11.23 -1.92
CA LEU A 5 -1.72 10.72 -1.74
C LEU A 5 -1.82 9.36 -2.39
N ALA A 6 -2.35 8.40 -1.65
CA ALA A 6 -2.46 7.03 -2.14
C ALA A 6 -3.81 6.44 -1.75
N ASN A 7 -4.28 5.54 -2.59
CA ASN A 7 -5.48 4.75 -2.35
C ASN A 7 -5.10 3.28 -2.34
N ALA A 8 -5.86 2.47 -1.63
CA ALA A 8 -5.59 1.04 -1.55
C ALA A 8 -6.86 0.22 -1.65
N VAL A 9 -6.74 -0.94 -2.26
CA VAL A 9 -7.77 -1.98 -2.28
C VAL A 9 -7.16 -3.23 -1.65
N VAL A 10 -7.89 -3.84 -0.74
CA VAL A 10 -7.42 -5.02 -0.02
C VAL A 10 -8.23 -6.25 -0.44
N ASP A 11 -7.52 -7.28 -0.89
CA ASP A 11 -8.12 -8.59 -1.14
C ASP A 11 -7.67 -9.53 -0.05
N VAL A 12 -8.63 -10.25 0.54
CA VAL A 12 -8.32 -11.23 1.58
C VAL A 12 -7.92 -12.53 0.91
N LEU A 13 -6.65 -12.92 1.05
CA LEU A 13 -6.16 -14.19 0.55
C LEU A 13 -6.38 -15.29 1.57
N LYS A 14 -6.19 -14.97 2.84
CA LYS A 14 -6.44 -15.86 3.95
C LYS A 14 -6.96 -15.04 5.11
N PRO A 15 -8.17 -15.29 5.62
CA PRO A 15 -8.73 -14.48 6.68
C PRO A 15 -7.95 -14.62 7.98
N ALA A 16 -7.89 -13.53 8.74
CA ALA A 16 -7.31 -13.53 10.05
C ALA A 16 -8.27 -14.19 11.03
N THR A 17 -7.72 -14.88 12.04
CA THR A 17 -8.49 -15.46 13.12
C THR A 17 -7.90 -14.98 14.45
N PRO A 18 -8.58 -15.19 15.59
CA PRO A 18 -7.98 -14.83 16.88
C PRO A 18 -6.65 -15.52 17.16
N LYS A 19 -6.37 -16.63 16.45
CA LYS A 19 -5.15 -17.40 16.65
C LYS A 19 -4.13 -17.26 15.53
N THR A 20 -4.52 -16.72 14.37
CA THR A 20 -3.63 -16.63 13.23
C THR A 20 -3.74 -15.28 12.55
N ILE A 21 -2.62 -14.82 12.04
CA ILE A 21 -2.56 -13.61 11.24
C ILE A 21 -3.14 -13.90 9.87
N GLY A 22 -3.90 -12.94 9.34
CA GLY A 22 -4.44 -13.04 7.98
C GLY A 22 -3.39 -12.70 6.93
N HIS A 23 -3.64 -13.16 5.72
CA HIS A 23 -2.81 -12.86 4.57
C HIS A 23 -3.62 -12.03 3.59
N PHE A 24 -3.12 -10.86 3.25
CA PHE A 24 -3.84 -9.89 2.44
C PHE A 24 -3.00 -9.46 1.25
N LYS A 25 -3.68 -9.25 0.13
CA LYS A 25 -3.07 -8.63 -1.04
C LYS A 25 -3.57 -7.20 -1.10
N VAL A 26 -2.65 -6.25 -1.05
CA VAL A 26 -2.98 -4.83 -1.04
C VAL A 26 -2.46 -4.19 -2.31
N GLU A 27 -3.37 -3.69 -3.13
CA GLU A 27 -3.02 -2.94 -4.32
C GLU A 27 -3.12 -1.45 -3.98
N VAL A 28 -2.03 -0.73 -4.19
CA VAL A 28 -1.93 0.68 -3.83
C VAL A 28 -1.55 1.48 -5.07
N TRP A 29 -2.21 2.60 -5.26
CA TRP A 29 -1.88 3.52 -6.33
C TRP A 29 -1.93 4.95 -5.83
N GLY A 30 -1.13 5.80 -6.45
CA GLY A 30 -1.04 7.20 -6.07
C GLY A 30 -1.58 8.12 -7.15
N ARG A 31 -1.51 9.41 -6.90
CA ARG A 31 -1.85 10.44 -7.86
C ARG A 31 -0.59 11.13 -8.37
N ALA A 32 -0.68 11.72 -9.55
CA ALA A 32 0.43 12.48 -10.09
C ALA A 32 0.98 13.47 -9.05
N PRO A 33 2.29 13.64 -8.95
CA PRO A 33 3.34 13.07 -9.80
C PRO A 33 3.74 11.63 -9.44
N TYR A 34 3.09 11.01 -8.45
CA TYR A 34 3.39 9.65 -8.00
C TYR A 34 2.35 8.69 -8.57
N ASP A 35 2.20 8.71 -9.89
CA ASP A 35 1.17 7.96 -10.60
C ASP A 35 1.67 6.54 -10.91
N TYR A 36 1.83 5.76 -9.86
CA TYR A 36 2.31 4.39 -9.94
C TYR A 36 1.31 3.45 -9.27
N VAL A 37 1.38 2.19 -9.63
CA VAL A 37 0.58 1.13 -8.99
C VAL A 37 1.53 0.09 -8.45
N ARG A 38 1.30 -0.34 -7.23
CA ARG A 38 2.10 -1.40 -6.58
C ARG A 38 1.18 -2.38 -5.88
N THR A 39 1.60 -3.61 -5.85
CA THR A 39 0.87 -4.67 -5.14
C THR A 39 1.78 -5.26 -4.08
N TYR A 40 1.25 -5.39 -2.88
CA TYR A 40 1.98 -5.95 -1.75
C TYR A 40 1.21 -7.10 -1.14
N GLU A 41 1.93 -8.12 -0.67
CA GLU A 41 1.33 -9.17 0.15
C GLU A 41 1.71 -8.88 1.59
N ILE A 42 0.71 -8.74 2.45
CA ILE A 42 0.90 -8.27 3.82
C ILE A 42 0.24 -9.23 4.79
N LEU A 43 0.98 -9.58 5.84
CA LEU A 43 0.44 -10.34 6.96
C LEU A 43 0.01 -9.34 8.02
N ALA A 44 -1.25 -9.41 8.44
CA ALA A 44 -1.80 -8.46 9.39
C ALA A 44 -2.96 -9.08 10.17
N LYS A 45 -3.34 -8.43 11.25
CA LYS A 45 -4.45 -8.88 12.09
C LYS A 45 -5.81 -8.59 11.47
N ASN A 46 -5.89 -7.59 10.60
CA ASN A 46 -7.12 -7.25 9.91
C ASN A 46 -6.80 -6.46 8.64
N ASP A 47 -7.83 -6.23 7.84
CA ASP A 47 -7.68 -5.55 6.56
C ASP A 47 -7.31 -4.08 6.71
N THR A 48 -7.77 -3.42 7.76
CA THR A 48 -7.43 -2.01 7.99
C THR A 48 -5.92 -1.85 8.21
N ILE A 49 -5.34 -2.73 9.04
CA ILE A 49 -3.89 -2.71 9.27
C ILE A 49 -3.15 -3.04 8.00
N ALA A 50 -3.64 -4.03 7.23
CA ALA A 50 -3.02 -4.40 5.96
C ALA A 50 -3.00 -3.21 5.00
N ALA A 51 -4.11 -2.50 4.87
CA ALA A 51 -4.19 -1.32 4.01
C ALA A 51 -3.22 -0.23 4.45
N GLN A 52 -3.15 0.03 5.75
CA GLN A 52 -2.24 1.05 6.29
C GLN A 52 -0.78 0.69 6.00
N GLN A 53 -0.42 -0.57 6.18
CA GLN A 53 0.95 -1.02 5.90
C GLN A 53 1.28 -0.95 4.42
N GLY A 54 0.31 -1.30 3.57
CA GLY A 54 0.49 -1.20 2.13
C GLY A 54 0.73 0.23 1.69
N ILE A 55 -0.08 1.15 2.19
CA ILE A 55 0.07 2.58 1.89
C ILE A 55 1.41 3.10 2.41
N ALA A 56 1.80 2.70 3.62
CA ALA A 56 3.09 3.11 4.18
C ALA A 56 4.26 2.64 3.33
N LYS A 57 4.21 1.40 2.84
CA LYS A 57 5.24 0.87 1.95
C LYS A 57 5.28 1.64 0.63
N PHE A 58 4.12 1.93 0.08
CA PHE A 58 4.02 2.70 -1.16
C PHE A 58 4.62 4.10 -0.98
N VAL A 59 4.24 4.80 0.08
CA VAL A 59 4.75 6.15 0.34
C VAL A 59 6.28 6.12 0.50
N ALA A 60 6.79 5.17 1.27
CA ALA A 60 8.23 5.04 1.45
C ALA A 60 8.96 4.78 0.14
N GLU A 61 8.37 3.96 -0.74
CA GLU A 61 8.95 3.70 -2.05
C GLU A 61 8.90 4.93 -2.94
N MET A 62 7.77 5.62 -2.95
CA MET A 62 7.61 6.82 -3.78
C MET A 62 8.54 7.94 -3.36
N GLU A 63 8.85 8.05 -2.09
CA GLU A 63 9.80 9.06 -1.61
C GLU A 63 11.21 8.86 -2.15
N LYS A 64 11.53 7.64 -2.56
CA LYS A 64 12.84 7.31 -3.13
C LYS A 64 12.88 7.44 -4.64
N MET A 65 11.73 7.60 -5.27
CA MET A 65 11.64 7.66 -6.73
C MET A 65 11.67 9.10 -7.22
N PRO A 66 12.23 9.34 -8.41
CA PRO A 66 12.15 10.67 -8.99
C PRO A 66 10.70 11.03 -9.30
N VAL A 67 10.37 12.30 -9.14
CA VAL A 67 9.04 12.80 -9.46
C VAL A 67 8.83 12.72 -10.97
N GLN A 68 7.68 12.20 -11.38
CA GLN A 68 7.35 12.11 -12.80
C GLN A 68 7.27 13.49 -13.44
N GLY A 69 7.85 13.61 -14.61
CA GLY A 69 7.85 14.86 -15.33
C GLY A 69 8.98 15.79 -14.96
N GLU A 70 9.80 15.45 -13.99
CA GLU A 70 10.98 16.22 -13.67
C GLU A 70 12.15 15.77 -14.54
N ALA A 71 12.83 16.73 -15.07
CA ALA A 71 14.01 16.47 -15.86
C ALA A 71 15.22 16.18 -14.97
#